data_dac3d46f03595ad7c1ca1198f59f7623
#
_entry.id   dac3d46f03595ad7c1ca1198f59f7623
#
_cell.length_a   1.000
_cell.length_b   1.000
_cell.length_c   1.000
_cell.angle_alpha   90.00
_cell.angle_beta   90.00
_cell.angle_gamma   90.00
#
_symmetry.space_group_name_H-M   'P 1'
#
loop_
_entity.id
_entity.type
_entity.pdbx_description
1 polymer ?
#
loop_
_entity_poly.entity_id
_entity_poly.type
_entity_poly.pdbx_seq_one_letter_code
_entity_poly.pdbx_strand_id
1 'polypeptide(L)'
;MHSPSKIALLSLTGLLLSGVAVLPTALGSFAEGQPLAMTTSSIAPPTKMPVVTKESITFGAYDPHGDLGASPDSKIEHLFLPWEDVDLRTLALADDYAQARGRTLLISVEPWTWSTGSRQTSQELLHSILDGSRDANMAAVCSTAAKLKSPIIIRWGQEMDETDGQFSWSHWQGDDYAKAYRRMVEVCKVHLKTARYMWSPKGNEGLQAFYPGNDVVDLIGLSVFGLEQYDRDKTGRDQTFAEHLAPGYARVAGYGKPIMVAELGYEGGDSFVRNWAESVTKRYPQFPALSAVIYFNDREVYPWPDGYGRPDWRVVRASIN
;
A
#
# COMPACT_ATOMS: atom_id res chain seq x y z
N MET A 1 -5.98 -26.80 10.00
CA MET A 1 -4.66 -26.82 9.32
C MET A 1 -4.90 -26.44 7.88
N HIS A 2 -4.87 -25.15 7.57
CA HIS A 2 -5.01 -24.63 6.19
C HIS A 2 -3.70 -23.98 5.83
N SER A 3 -3.10 -24.49 4.76
CA SER A 3 -1.89 -23.94 4.16
C SER A 3 -2.17 -22.51 3.68
N PRO A 4 -1.36 -21.49 4.01
CA PRO A 4 -1.54 -20.17 3.44
C PRO A 4 -1.21 -20.21 1.95
N SER A 5 -2.16 -19.79 1.14
CA SER A 5 -1.97 -19.59 -0.29
C SER A 5 -0.84 -18.62 -0.55
N LYS A 6 0.01 -18.96 -1.49
CA LYS A 6 1.16 -18.20 -1.94
C LYS A 6 0.73 -16.79 -2.33
N ILE A 7 1.28 -15.80 -1.65
CA ILE A 7 1.18 -14.40 -2.07
C ILE A 7 1.87 -14.31 -3.44
N ALA A 8 1.15 -13.78 -4.41
CA ALA A 8 1.62 -13.68 -5.79
C ALA A 8 2.83 -12.76 -5.86
N LEU A 9 3.97 -13.35 -6.08
CA LEU A 9 5.16 -12.63 -6.52
C LEU A 9 4.93 -12.17 -7.95
N LEU A 10 5.19 -10.89 -8.20
CA LEU A 10 5.28 -10.23 -9.50
C LEU A 10 5.14 -11.18 -10.72
N SER A 11 3.97 -11.21 -11.34
CA SER A 11 3.83 -11.73 -12.70
C SER A 11 3.97 -10.57 -13.69
N LEU A 12 5.21 -10.24 -14.03
CA LEU A 12 5.52 -9.41 -15.20
C LEU A 12 5.50 -10.32 -16.44
N THR A 13 4.34 -10.50 -17.07
CA THR A 13 4.26 -11.07 -18.42
C THR A 13 3.29 -10.23 -19.24
N GLY A 14 3.80 -9.13 -19.81
CA GLY A 14 3.16 -8.42 -20.89
C GLY A 14 3.63 -8.99 -22.24
N LEU A 15 2.84 -9.87 -22.85
CA LEU A 15 3.09 -10.34 -24.21
C LEU A 15 2.42 -9.38 -25.20
N LEU A 16 3.23 -8.73 -26.02
CA LEU A 16 2.80 -8.01 -27.22
C LEU A 16 2.43 -9.03 -28.30
N LEU A 17 1.16 -9.07 -28.71
CA LEU A 17 0.72 -9.73 -29.93
C LEU A 17 0.05 -8.70 -30.83
N SER A 18 0.75 -8.39 -31.90
CA SER A 18 0.28 -7.59 -33.03
C SER A 18 -0.70 -8.44 -33.86
N GLY A 19 -1.96 -8.08 -33.89
CA GLY A 19 -2.97 -8.69 -34.76
C GLY A 19 -3.30 -7.77 -35.94
N VAL A 20 -3.02 -8.25 -37.15
CA VAL A 20 -3.36 -7.63 -38.43
C VAL A 20 -4.86 -7.78 -38.69
N ALA A 21 -5.58 -6.68 -38.91
CA ALA A 21 -6.98 -6.68 -39.31
C ALA A 21 -7.10 -6.81 -40.83
N VAL A 22 -7.84 -7.82 -41.26
CA VAL A 22 -8.30 -7.97 -42.64
C VAL A 22 -9.76 -7.47 -42.71
N LEU A 23 -10.00 -6.52 -43.57
CA LEU A 23 -11.35 -6.05 -43.95
C LEU A 23 -11.99 -6.97 -45.01
N PRO A 24 -13.29 -7.21 -44.94
CA PRO A 24 -14.05 -7.53 -46.14
C PRO A 24 -15.04 -6.39 -46.48
N THR A 25 -15.02 -6.01 -47.74
CA THR A 25 -16.03 -5.19 -48.42
C THR A 25 -17.30 -6.01 -48.70
N ALA A 26 -18.49 -5.44 -48.44
CA ALA A 26 -19.70 -5.79 -49.17
C ALA A 26 -20.74 -4.68 -49.11
N LEU A 27 -21.23 -4.37 -50.31
CA LEU A 27 -22.34 -3.46 -50.66
C LEU A 27 -23.69 -4.00 -50.19
N GLY A 28 -24.63 -3.07 -49.92
CA GLY A 28 -26.07 -3.39 -49.87
C GLY A 28 -26.89 -2.32 -49.18
N SER A 29 -27.49 -1.42 -50.00
CA SER A 29 -28.52 -0.48 -49.56
C SER A 29 -29.81 -1.20 -49.19
N PHE A 30 -30.49 -0.74 -48.14
CA PHE A 30 -31.94 -0.54 -48.05
C PHE A 30 -32.27 0.40 -46.88
N ALA A 31 -33.03 1.45 -47.20
CA ALA A 31 -33.56 2.39 -46.23
C ALA A 31 -34.87 1.86 -45.63
N GLU A 32 -34.97 1.90 -44.31
CA GLU A 32 -36.28 1.96 -43.63
C GLU A 32 -36.11 2.40 -42.18
N GLY A 33 -36.94 3.39 -41.80
CA GLY A 33 -37.44 3.70 -40.49
C GLY A 33 -36.48 3.74 -39.31
N GLN A 34 -35.97 4.92 -38.92
CA GLN A 34 -35.26 5.09 -37.62
C GLN A 34 -36.27 5.09 -36.47
N PRO A 35 -36.19 4.14 -35.51
CA PRO A 35 -36.70 4.38 -34.18
C PRO A 35 -35.76 5.34 -33.47
N LEU A 36 -36.28 6.38 -32.84
CA LEU A 36 -35.57 7.28 -31.94
C LEU A 36 -34.86 6.43 -30.87
N ALA A 37 -33.56 6.23 -31.05
CA ALA A 37 -32.70 5.65 -30.02
C ALA A 37 -32.68 6.63 -28.85
N MET A 38 -33.37 6.29 -27.77
CA MET A 38 -33.08 6.86 -26.47
C MET A 38 -31.60 6.49 -26.17
N THR A 39 -30.71 7.44 -26.34
CA THR A 39 -29.37 7.37 -25.82
C THR A 39 -29.47 7.37 -24.30
N THR A 40 -29.62 6.20 -23.70
CA THR A 40 -29.27 6.02 -22.31
C THR A 40 -27.76 6.26 -22.27
N SER A 41 -27.35 7.47 -21.86
CA SER A 41 -26.00 7.77 -21.50
C SER A 41 -25.67 6.82 -20.35
N SER A 42 -25.02 5.71 -20.65
CA SER A 42 -24.44 4.86 -19.61
C SER A 42 -23.29 5.65 -19.01
N ILE A 43 -23.56 6.34 -17.91
CA ILE A 43 -22.52 6.94 -17.09
C ILE A 43 -21.69 5.75 -16.63
N ALA A 44 -20.44 5.68 -17.11
CA ALA A 44 -19.51 4.67 -16.62
C ALA A 44 -19.45 4.78 -15.08
N PRO A 45 -19.40 3.64 -14.36
CA PRO A 45 -19.29 3.69 -12.91
C PRO A 45 -18.05 4.53 -12.52
N PRO A 46 -18.13 5.31 -11.44
CA PRO A 46 -17.01 6.14 -11.02
C PRO A 46 -15.80 5.26 -10.77
N THR A 47 -14.68 5.66 -11.30
CA THR A 47 -13.39 5.00 -11.01
C THR A 47 -12.98 5.28 -9.57
N LYS A 48 -12.38 4.31 -8.89
CA LYS A 48 -11.72 4.50 -7.60
C LYS A 48 -10.37 5.24 -7.71
N MET A 49 -9.99 5.65 -8.92
CA MET A 49 -8.74 6.37 -9.15
C MET A 49 -8.75 7.71 -8.43
N PRO A 50 -7.78 7.99 -7.52
CA PRO A 50 -7.64 9.30 -6.90
C PRO A 50 -7.45 10.41 -7.93
N VAL A 51 -8.13 11.53 -7.72
CA VAL A 51 -7.98 12.72 -8.56
C VAL A 51 -6.73 13.47 -8.15
N VAL A 52 -5.78 13.62 -9.06
CA VAL A 52 -4.51 14.33 -8.82
C VAL A 52 -4.50 15.63 -9.62
N THR A 53 -4.15 16.73 -8.97
CA THR A 53 -3.99 18.06 -9.56
C THR A 53 -2.60 18.60 -9.27
N LYS A 54 -2.27 19.80 -9.76
CA LYS A 54 -0.99 20.45 -9.48
C LYS A 54 -0.82 20.85 -8.01
N GLU A 55 -1.93 21.06 -7.30
CA GLU A 55 -1.98 21.45 -5.90
C GLU A 55 -2.00 20.23 -4.95
N SER A 56 -2.13 19.03 -5.49
CA SER A 56 -2.20 17.80 -4.71
C SER A 56 -0.92 17.53 -3.92
N ILE A 57 -1.04 16.78 -2.84
CA ILE A 57 0.10 16.11 -2.21
C ILE A 57 0.61 14.99 -3.13
N THR A 58 1.77 14.46 -2.83
CA THR A 58 2.36 13.37 -3.64
C THR A 58 1.45 12.13 -3.64
N PHE A 59 1.23 11.57 -4.83
CA PHE A 59 0.50 10.34 -5.03
C PHE A 59 1.45 9.19 -5.37
N GLY A 60 1.17 8.01 -4.85
CA GLY A 60 1.84 6.76 -5.17
C GLY A 60 0.88 5.59 -5.07
N ALA A 61 1.35 4.38 -5.40
CA ALA A 61 0.54 3.18 -5.31
C ALA A 61 1.35 1.91 -5.05
N TYR A 62 0.71 0.96 -4.37
CA TYR A 62 0.93 -0.46 -4.53
C TYR A 62 0.03 -0.95 -5.65
N ASP A 63 0.62 -1.42 -6.74
CA ASP A 63 -0.12 -1.72 -7.97
C ASP A 63 0.33 -3.04 -8.62
N PRO A 64 0.02 -4.17 -7.99
CA PRO A 64 0.46 -5.48 -8.48
C PRO A 64 -0.20 -5.88 -9.82
N HIS A 65 -1.26 -5.17 -10.23
CA HIS A 65 -1.99 -5.42 -11.46
C HIS A 65 -1.53 -4.55 -12.63
N GLY A 66 -0.77 -3.49 -12.36
CA GLY A 66 -0.27 -2.57 -13.38
C GLY A 66 -1.27 -1.56 -13.92
N ASP A 67 -2.45 -1.43 -13.25
CA ASP A 67 -3.51 -0.49 -13.66
C ASP A 67 -3.06 0.98 -13.62
N LEU A 68 -2.10 1.29 -12.75
CA LEU A 68 -1.50 2.61 -12.55
C LEU A 68 -0.14 2.77 -13.25
N GLY A 69 0.27 1.73 -14.00
CA GLY A 69 1.58 1.69 -14.65
C GLY A 69 1.85 2.85 -15.60
N ALA A 70 0.83 3.29 -16.33
CA ALA A 70 0.94 4.41 -17.27
C ALA A 70 0.61 5.78 -16.64
N SER A 71 0.23 5.85 -15.37
CA SER A 71 -0.13 7.10 -14.71
C SER A 71 1.10 8.00 -14.49
N PRO A 72 1.14 9.20 -15.07
CA PRO A 72 2.22 10.16 -14.83
C PRO A 72 2.16 10.78 -13.43
N ASP A 73 1.03 10.65 -12.75
CA ASP A 73 0.77 11.25 -11.44
C ASP A 73 1.32 10.40 -10.30
N SER A 74 1.48 9.08 -10.51
CA SER A 74 2.12 8.20 -9.54
C SER A 74 3.62 8.49 -9.45
N LYS A 75 4.08 8.90 -8.25
CA LYS A 75 5.48 9.25 -7.97
C LYS A 75 6.17 8.30 -7.00
N ILE A 76 5.42 7.38 -6.41
CA ILE A 76 5.94 6.37 -5.49
C ILE A 76 5.39 5.02 -5.92
N GLU A 77 6.31 4.06 -6.06
CA GLU A 77 6.02 2.64 -6.28
C GLU A 77 6.17 1.92 -4.97
N HIS A 78 5.10 1.31 -4.47
CA HIS A 78 5.12 0.60 -3.20
C HIS A 78 5.22 -0.91 -3.45
N LEU A 79 6.11 -1.58 -2.71
CA LEU A 79 6.34 -3.00 -2.77
C LEU A 79 6.22 -3.61 -1.37
N PHE A 80 5.58 -4.78 -1.25
CA PHE A 80 5.64 -5.61 -0.05
C PHE A 80 6.67 -6.71 -0.27
N LEU A 81 7.61 -6.83 0.65
CA LEU A 81 8.77 -7.72 0.54
C LEU A 81 8.92 -8.53 1.83
N PRO A 82 8.63 -9.84 1.83
CA PRO A 82 9.05 -10.70 2.92
C PRO A 82 10.58 -10.76 2.97
N TRP A 83 11.16 -10.81 4.17
CA TRP A 83 12.61 -10.80 4.33
C TRP A 83 13.28 -12.18 4.20
N GLU A 84 12.48 -13.23 4.03
CA GLU A 84 12.95 -14.60 3.71
C GLU A 84 12.06 -15.22 2.62
N ASP A 85 12.55 -16.29 2.01
CA ASP A 85 11.88 -17.01 0.92
C ASP A 85 11.52 -16.14 -0.29
N VAL A 86 12.36 -15.14 -0.57
CA VAL A 86 12.19 -14.19 -1.67
C VAL A 86 13.44 -14.12 -2.54
N ASP A 87 13.27 -14.02 -3.84
CA ASP A 87 14.38 -13.71 -4.74
C ASP A 87 14.63 -12.19 -4.78
N LEU A 88 15.56 -11.72 -3.96
CA LEU A 88 15.90 -10.30 -3.88
C LEU A 88 16.43 -9.70 -5.19
N ARG A 89 16.82 -10.54 -6.18
CA ARG A 89 17.24 -10.03 -7.51
C ARG A 89 16.09 -9.38 -8.25
N THR A 90 14.84 -9.72 -7.92
CA THR A 90 13.65 -9.09 -8.49
C THR A 90 13.53 -7.61 -8.16
N LEU A 91 14.20 -7.12 -7.10
CA LEU A 91 14.24 -5.70 -6.78
C LEU A 91 14.90 -4.86 -7.90
N ALA A 92 15.81 -5.44 -8.68
CA ALA A 92 16.38 -4.75 -9.83
C ALA A 92 15.33 -4.47 -10.93
N LEU A 93 14.38 -5.39 -11.14
CA LEU A 93 13.28 -5.20 -12.09
C LEU A 93 12.32 -4.09 -11.60
N ALA A 94 12.04 -4.07 -10.31
CA ALA A 94 11.23 -3.01 -9.70
C ALA A 94 11.93 -1.65 -9.79
N ASP A 95 13.26 -1.60 -9.63
CA ASP A 95 14.04 -0.38 -9.78
C ASP A 95 14.03 0.13 -11.22
N ASP A 96 14.27 -0.73 -12.20
CA ASP A 96 14.21 -0.37 -13.62
C ASP A 96 12.82 0.19 -13.99
N TYR A 97 11.76 -0.43 -13.47
CA TYR A 97 10.39 0.03 -13.65
C TYR A 97 10.15 1.41 -13.02
N ALA A 98 10.60 1.62 -11.78
CA ALA A 98 10.46 2.87 -11.06
C ALA A 98 11.29 4.00 -11.71
N GLN A 99 12.53 3.73 -12.12
CA GLN A 99 13.38 4.70 -12.80
C GLN A 99 12.80 5.16 -14.12
N ALA A 100 12.30 4.24 -14.95
CA ALA A 100 11.67 4.58 -16.22
C ALA A 100 10.50 5.55 -16.07
N ARG A 101 9.93 5.66 -14.84
CA ARG A 101 8.77 6.50 -14.50
C ARG A 101 9.10 7.63 -13.53
N GLY A 102 10.36 7.77 -13.12
CA GLY A 102 10.78 8.77 -12.14
C GLY A 102 10.13 8.58 -10.76
N ARG A 103 9.90 7.32 -10.34
CA ARG A 103 9.26 6.97 -9.06
C ARG A 103 10.27 6.68 -7.96
N THR A 104 9.91 7.03 -6.74
CA THR A 104 10.58 6.54 -5.51
C THR A 104 10.08 5.14 -5.20
N LEU A 105 10.95 4.26 -4.71
CA LEU A 105 10.56 2.95 -4.18
C LEU A 105 10.25 3.07 -2.69
N LEU A 106 9.03 2.71 -2.30
CA LEU A 106 8.64 2.43 -0.93
C LEU A 106 8.62 0.91 -0.75
N ILE A 107 9.52 0.38 0.07
CA ILE A 107 9.65 -1.06 0.29
C ILE A 107 9.19 -1.38 1.70
N SER A 108 8.03 -2.01 1.82
CA SER A 108 7.57 -2.59 3.08
C SER A 108 8.26 -3.93 3.30
N VAL A 109 9.16 -3.98 4.26
CA VAL A 109 9.88 -5.20 4.62
C VAL A 109 9.15 -5.90 5.76
N GLU A 110 8.65 -7.08 5.48
CA GLU A 110 7.81 -7.87 6.38
C GLU A 110 8.60 -9.01 7.02
N PRO A 111 8.78 -9.01 8.35
CA PRO A 111 9.56 -10.03 9.07
C PRO A 111 8.78 -11.34 9.25
N TRP A 112 8.26 -11.92 8.16
CA TRP A 112 7.61 -13.22 8.17
C TRP A 112 8.62 -14.36 8.37
N THR A 113 8.20 -15.42 9.06
CA THR A 113 8.97 -16.66 9.25
C THR A 113 8.19 -17.84 8.66
N TRP A 114 8.27 -17.98 7.34
CA TRP A 114 7.51 -18.98 6.58
C TRP A 114 8.34 -20.16 6.11
N SER A 115 9.65 -20.03 6.11
CA SER A 115 10.56 -21.06 5.61
C SER A 115 10.31 -22.41 6.30
N THR A 116 10.35 -23.46 5.54
CA THR A 116 10.17 -24.81 6.08
C THR A 116 11.20 -25.11 7.16
N GLY A 117 10.75 -25.38 8.37
CA GLY A 117 11.61 -25.66 9.52
C GLY A 117 12.13 -24.42 10.29
N SER A 118 11.78 -23.21 9.86
CA SER A 118 12.18 -21.96 10.54
C SER A 118 11.01 -21.11 11.02
N ARG A 119 9.78 -21.64 10.99
CA ARG A 119 8.59 -20.93 11.49
C ARG A 119 8.73 -20.66 12.98
N GLN A 120 8.63 -19.40 13.35
CA GLN A 120 8.73 -18.92 14.72
C GLN A 120 7.36 -18.40 15.24
N THR A 121 7.16 -18.54 16.53
CA THR A 121 6.11 -17.79 17.23
C THR A 121 6.48 -16.32 17.27
N SER A 122 5.50 -15.45 17.60
CA SER A 122 5.74 -14.01 17.76
C SER A 122 6.90 -13.72 18.73
N GLN A 123 6.97 -14.40 19.87
CA GLN A 123 8.01 -14.20 20.88
C GLN A 123 9.38 -14.75 20.44
N GLU A 124 9.44 -15.89 19.77
CA GLU A 124 10.68 -16.42 19.20
C GLU A 124 11.24 -15.49 18.12
N LEU A 125 10.37 -14.94 17.27
CA LEU A 125 10.76 -13.95 16.26
C LEU A 125 11.36 -12.70 16.94
N LEU A 126 10.69 -12.14 17.93
CA LEU A 126 11.21 -10.99 18.68
C LEU A 126 12.58 -11.30 19.27
N HIS A 127 12.71 -12.43 19.96
CA HIS A 127 13.98 -12.83 20.57
C HIS A 127 15.10 -12.95 19.52
N SER A 128 14.83 -13.62 18.40
CA SER A 128 15.81 -13.80 17.32
C SER A 128 16.19 -12.51 16.60
N ILE A 129 15.32 -11.50 16.61
CA ILE A 129 15.68 -10.16 16.15
C ILE A 129 16.59 -9.47 17.18
N LEU A 130 16.21 -9.49 18.45
CA LEU A 130 16.95 -8.77 19.50
C LEU A 130 18.34 -9.37 19.78
N ASP A 131 18.53 -10.68 19.63
CA ASP A 131 19.82 -11.35 19.80
C ASP A 131 20.72 -11.27 18.55
N GLY A 132 20.18 -10.82 17.40
CA GLY A 132 20.92 -10.66 16.14
C GLY A 132 20.88 -11.85 15.20
N SER A 133 20.20 -12.92 15.55
CA SER A 133 20.06 -14.10 14.68
C SER A 133 19.37 -13.78 13.34
N ARG A 134 18.61 -12.68 13.28
CA ARG A 134 17.91 -12.20 12.09
C ARG A 134 18.60 -11.02 11.37
N ASP A 135 19.76 -10.59 11.81
CA ASP A 135 20.50 -9.49 11.17
C ASP A 135 20.81 -9.79 9.70
N ALA A 136 21.14 -11.04 9.38
CA ALA A 136 21.45 -11.45 8.01
C ALA A 136 20.26 -11.27 7.05
N ASN A 137 19.01 -11.47 7.51
CA ASN A 137 17.81 -11.25 6.69
C ASN A 137 17.72 -9.77 6.28
N MET A 138 17.82 -8.85 7.26
CA MET A 138 17.75 -7.43 6.98
C MET A 138 18.97 -6.92 6.20
N ALA A 139 20.16 -7.41 6.50
CA ALA A 139 21.39 -7.08 5.77
C ALA A 139 21.29 -7.49 4.29
N ALA A 140 20.72 -8.66 3.98
CA ALA A 140 20.51 -9.11 2.62
C ALA A 140 19.55 -8.18 1.84
N VAL A 141 18.42 -7.79 2.44
CA VAL A 141 17.49 -6.82 1.85
C VAL A 141 18.19 -5.49 1.59
N CYS A 142 18.84 -4.92 2.62
CA CYS A 142 19.42 -3.58 2.53
C CYS A 142 20.67 -3.52 1.63
N SER A 143 21.50 -4.55 1.60
CA SER A 143 22.65 -4.63 0.69
C SER A 143 22.21 -4.80 -0.76
N THR A 144 21.06 -5.44 -1.00
CA THR A 144 20.48 -5.50 -2.36
C THR A 144 19.86 -4.17 -2.74
N ALA A 145 19.08 -3.55 -1.85
CA ALA A 145 18.48 -2.23 -2.07
C ALA A 145 19.53 -1.14 -2.29
N ALA A 146 20.71 -1.25 -1.67
CA ALA A 146 21.82 -0.30 -1.87
C ALA A 146 22.39 -0.26 -3.29
N LYS A 147 22.06 -1.24 -4.14
CA LYS A 147 22.47 -1.30 -5.56
C LYS A 147 21.47 -0.64 -6.49
N LEU A 148 20.28 -0.32 -5.98
CA LEU A 148 19.22 0.31 -6.75
C LEU A 148 19.53 1.81 -6.95
N LYS A 149 18.94 2.39 -7.97
CA LYS A 149 19.20 3.78 -8.39
C LYS A 149 18.05 4.72 -8.01
N SER A 150 16.84 4.18 -7.84
CA SER A 150 15.69 4.97 -7.39
C SER A 150 15.88 5.43 -5.95
N PRO A 151 15.35 6.58 -5.53
CA PRO A 151 15.26 6.92 -4.12
C PRO A 151 14.47 5.86 -3.35
N ILE A 152 14.92 5.52 -2.13
CA ILE A 152 14.36 4.40 -1.36
C ILE A 152 13.79 4.88 -0.03
N ILE A 153 12.61 4.38 0.29
CA ILE A 153 12.00 4.43 1.62
C ILE A 153 11.87 2.98 2.10
N ILE A 154 12.41 2.68 3.27
CA ILE A 154 12.22 1.39 3.94
C ILE A 154 11.14 1.55 5.01
N ARG A 155 10.11 0.73 4.93
CA ARG A 155 9.02 0.60 5.89
C ARG A 155 9.09 -0.81 6.47
N TRP A 156 9.40 -0.94 7.77
CA TRP A 156 9.58 -2.25 8.37
C TRP A 156 8.54 -2.52 9.45
N GLY A 157 7.95 -3.72 9.43
CA GLY A 157 7.04 -4.20 10.47
C GLY A 157 5.87 -3.24 10.71
N GLN A 158 5.13 -2.93 9.65
CA GLN A 158 3.98 -2.01 9.67
C GLN A 158 2.85 -2.49 10.58
N GLU A 159 1.97 -1.55 10.97
CA GLU A 159 0.72 -1.82 11.72
C GLU A 159 0.91 -2.60 13.02
N MET A 160 2.02 -2.34 13.70
CA MET A 160 2.40 -3.01 14.92
C MET A 160 1.44 -2.75 16.11
N ASP A 161 0.64 -1.72 16.01
CA ASP A 161 -0.36 -1.31 17.00
C ASP A 161 -1.74 -1.99 16.81
N GLU A 162 -1.86 -2.92 15.85
CA GLU A 162 -3.05 -3.74 15.65
C GLU A 162 -2.94 -5.04 16.46
N THR A 163 -3.31 -4.99 17.73
CA THR A 163 -3.06 -6.08 18.70
C THR A 163 -3.76 -7.39 18.37
N ASP A 164 -4.88 -7.33 17.64
CA ASP A 164 -5.63 -8.50 17.16
C ASP A 164 -5.29 -8.81 15.68
N GLY A 165 -4.26 -8.16 15.16
CA GLY A 165 -3.84 -8.25 13.77
C GLY A 165 -3.20 -9.58 13.39
N GLN A 166 -3.08 -9.77 12.10
CA GLN A 166 -2.49 -10.96 11.47
C GLN A 166 -0.96 -11.03 11.60
N PHE A 167 -0.32 -9.90 11.90
CA PHE A 167 1.14 -9.77 11.89
C PHE A 167 1.76 -10.30 13.19
N SER A 168 2.76 -11.18 13.09
CA SER A 168 3.46 -11.69 14.26
C SER A 168 4.06 -10.57 15.14
N TRP A 169 4.51 -9.49 14.52
CA TRP A 169 5.10 -8.34 15.22
C TRP A 169 4.09 -7.39 15.86
N SER A 170 2.81 -7.48 15.54
CA SER A 170 1.77 -6.69 16.20
C SER A 170 1.40 -7.20 17.60
N HIS A 171 1.87 -8.41 17.96
CA HIS A 171 1.66 -8.99 19.29
C HIS A 171 2.78 -8.66 20.29
N TRP A 172 3.76 -7.83 19.90
CA TRP A 172 4.84 -7.41 20.80
C TRP A 172 4.40 -6.22 21.66
N GLN A 173 5.02 -6.10 22.85
CA GLN A 173 4.90 -4.88 23.63
C GLN A 173 5.57 -3.71 22.88
N GLY A 174 5.06 -2.49 23.11
CA GLY A 174 5.55 -1.32 22.38
C GLY A 174 7.06 -1.12 22.48
N ASP A 175 7.61 -1.18 23.70
CA ASP A 175 9.06 -1.02 23.94
C ASP A 175 9.89 -2.10 23.22
N ASP A 176 9.39 -3.31 23.11
CA ASP A 176 10.09 -4.40 22.45
C ASP A 176 10.05 -4.25 20.94
N TYR A 177 8.91 -3.82 20.39
CA TYR A 177 8.84 -3.43 18.97
C TYR A 177 9.80 -2.28 18.67
N ALA A 178 9.83 -1.25 19.52
CA ALA A 178 10.74 -0.11 19.33
C ALA A 178 12.22 -0.54 19.29
N LYS A 179 12.64 -1.45 20.17
CA LYS A 179 14.00 -2.04 20.15
C LYS A 179 14.26 -2.83 18.87
N ALA A 180 13.30 -3.67 18.45
CA ALA A 180 13.42 -4.48 17.24
C ALA A 180 13.52 -3.58 15.98
N TYR A 181 12.70 -2.56 15.89
CA TYR A 181 12.74 -1.56 14.80
C TYR A 181 14.11 -0.86 14.76
N ARG A 182 14.60 -0.36 15.89
CA ARG A 182 15.93 0.28 15.98
C ARG A 182 17.02 -0.62 15.47
N ARG A 183 17.05 -1.89 15.93
CA ARG A 183 18.03 -2.87 15.47
C ARG A 183 17.99 -3.05 13.96
N MET A 184 16.80 -3.21 13.38
CA MET A 184 16.67 -3.40 11.93
C MET A 184 17.14 -2.16 11.15
N VAL A 185 16.84 -0.95 11.64
CA VAL A 185 17.36 0.28 11.02
C VAL A 185 18.88 0.37 11.14
N GLU A 186 19.45 0.03 12.29
CA GLU A 186 20.91 0.02 12.50
C GLU A 186 21.62 -0.96 11.55
N VAL A 187 21.12 -2.19 11.43
CA VAL A 187 21.64 -3.18 10.47
C VAL A 187 21.54 -2.65 9.04
N CYS A 188 20.40 -2.06 8.67
CA CYS A 188 20.19 -1.55 7.33
C CYS A 188 21.11 -0.38 6.99
N LYS A 189 21.33 0.56 7.91
CA LYS A 189 22.18 1.74 7.72
C LYS A 189 23.65 1.39 7.43
N VAL A 190 24.12 0.21 7.83
CA VAL A 190 25.46 -0.27 7.47
C VAL A 190 25.60 -0.39 5.95
N HIS A 191 24.56 -0.83 5.27
CA HIS A 191 24.55 -1.15 3.84
C HIS A 191 23.91 -0.03 2.98
N LEU A 192 22.83 0.57 3.46
CA LEU A 192 21.98 1.51 2.73
C LEU A 192 21.84 2.84 3.49
N LYS A 193 22.84 3.72 3.29
CA LYS A 193 22.95 5.00 4.02
C LYS A 193 22.01 6.09 3.51
N THR A 194 21.51 5.94 2.28
CA THR A 194 20.71 6.96 1.57
C THR A 194 19.21 6.76 1.68
N ALA A 195 18.76 5.63 2.23
CA ALA A 195 17.34 5.39 2.44
C ALA A 195 16.75 6.29 3.52
N ARG A 196 15.46 6.55 3.40
CA ARG A 196 14.64 7.09 4.49
C ARG A 196 13.91 5.95 5.18
N TYR A 197 13.76 6.03 6.50
CA TYR A 197 13.12 4.99 7.31
C TYR A 197 11.75 5.45 7.78
N MET A 198 10.73 4.66 7.44
CA MET A 198 9.34 4.93 7.77
C MET A 198 8.91 4.06 8.95
N TRP A 199 8.51 4.68 10.04
CA TRP A 199 7.72 4.04 11.09
C TRP A 199 6.25 4.12 10.72
N SER A 200 5.53 3.00 10.72
CA SER A 200 4.21 2.94 10.10
C SER A 200 3.17 2.24 10.97
N PRO A 201 2.61 2.94 11.97
CA PRO A 201 1.48 2.45 12.73
C PRO A 201 0.17 2.52 11.93
N LYS A 202 -0.83 1.75 12.36
CA LYS A 202 -2.21 1.92 11.91
C LYS A 202 -2.83 3.22 12.42
N GLY A 203 -2.42 3.66 13.59
CA GLY A 203 -2.86 4.90 14.20
C GLY A 203 -3.77 4.71 15.40
N ASN A 204 -3.71 3.55 16.05
CA ASN A 204 -4.50 3.22 17.24
C ASN A 204 -4.02 3.95 18.50
N GLU A 205 -4.70 3.77 19.63
CA GLU A 205 -4.29 4.33 20.92
C GLU A 205 -3.01 3.66 21.45
N GLY A 206 -2.28 4.36 22.33
CA GLY A 206 -1.09 3.80 22.98
C GLY A 206 0.20 3.83 22.15
N LEU A 207 0.24 4.53 21.03
CA LEU A 207 1.39 4.57 20.09
C LEU A 207 2.72 4.99 20.69
N GLN A 208 2.73 5.73 21.80
CA GLN A 208 3.96 6.28 22.38
C GLN A 208 4.99 5.20 22.74
N ALA A 209 4.54 4.05 23.23
CA ALA A 209 5.41 2.93 23.57
C ALA A 209 6.08 2.29 22.33
N PHE A 210 5.44 2.40 21.17
CA PHE A 210 5.93 1.83 19.92
C PHE A 210 6.87 2.78 19.16
N TYR A 211 7.01 4.04 19.59
CA TYR A 211 7.83 4.98 18.84
C TYR A 211 9.32 4.75 19.06
N PRO A 212 10.09 4.38 18.01
CA PRO A 212 11.48 3.97 18.19
C PRO A 212 12.47 5.13 18.36
N GLY A 213 12.03 6.36 18.20
CA GLY A 213 12.86 7.55 18.39
C GLY A 213 13.15 8.33 17.11
N ASN A 214 13.40 9.63 17.27
CA ASN A 214 13.60 10.57 16.16
C ASN A 214 14.86 10.32 15.33
N ASP A 215 15.86 9.66 15.89
CA ASP A 215 17.14 9.36 15.25
C ASP A 215 17.09 8.20 14.25
N VAL A 216 16.05 7.37 14.35
CA VAL A 216 15.83 6.22 13.45
C VAL A 216 14.55 6.31 12.62
N VAL A 217 13.78 7.38 12.76
CA VAL A 217 12.56 7.64 11.98
C VAL A 217 12.72 8.91 11.15
N ASP A 218 12.56 8.80 9.83
CA ASP A 218 12.60 9.93 8.91
C ASP A 218 11.21 10.42 8.51
N LEU A 219 10.22 9.50 8.50
CA LEU A 219 8.82 9.79 8.16
C LEU A 219 7.89 8.78 8.82
N ILE A 220 6.62 9.14 8.91
CA ILE A 220 5.58 8.30 9.53
C ILE A 220 4.58 7.90 8.45
N GLY A 221 4.21 6.61 8.42
CA GLY A 221 3.14 6.08 7.60
C GLY A 221 1.89 5.78 8.43
N LEU A 222 0.71 6.05 7.89
CA LEU A 222 -0.58 5.65 8.46
C LEU A 222 -1.32 4.78 7.46
N SER A 223 -2.19 3.89 7.92
CA SER A 223 -3.13 3.15 7.08
C SER A 223 -4.51 3.77 7.22
N VAL A 224 -5.16 4.10 6.09
CA VAL A 224 -6.48 4.75 6.07
C VAL A 224 -7.36 4.08 5.04
N PHE A 225 -8.36 3.37 5.49
CA PHE A 225 -9.31 2.68 4.64
C PHE A 225 -10.74 3.14 4.93
N GLY A 226 -11.50 3.43 3.87
CA GLY A 226 -12.92 3.80 3.94
C GLY A 226 -13.79 2.69 3.38
N LEU A 227 -14.64 2.11 4.21
CA LEU A 227 -15.66 1.15 3.80
C LEU A 227 -17.04 1.70 4.16
N GLU A 228 -17.81 2.10 3.14
CA GLU A 228 -19.10 2.79 3.34
C GLU A 228 -20.04 2.04 4.28
N GLN A 229 -20.15 0.73 4.12
CA GLN A 229 -20.99 -0.10 4.99
C GLN A 229 -20.52 -0.06 6.44
N TYR A 230 -19.20 -0.18 6.67
CA TYR A 230 -18.61 -0.10 8.01
C TYR A 230 -18.88 1.26 8.65
N ASP A 231 -18.68 2.34 7.90
CA ASP A 231 -18.92 3.71 8.39
C ASP A 231 -20.36 3.89 8.85
N ARG A 232 -21.31 3.48 8.02
CA ARG A 232 -22.75 3.59 8.33
C ARG A 232 -23.14 2.75 9.55
N ASP A 233 -22.62 1.53 9.67
CA ASP A 233 -22.92 0.64 10.77
C ASP A 233 -22.32 1.15 12.10
N LYS A 234 -21.12 1.74 12.07
CA LYS A 234 -20.42 2.21 13.28
C LYS A 234 -20.78 3.64 13.68
N THR A 235 -21.13 4.51 12.72
CA THR A 235 -21.31 5.96 12.98
C THR A 235 -22.66 6.50 12.54
N GLY A 236 -23.47 5.71 11.85
CA GLY A 236 -24.78 6.10 11.31
C GLY A 236 -24.70 6.92 10.01
N ARG A 237 -23.50 7.17 9.46
CA ARG A 237 -23.30 7.97 8.24
C ARG A 237 -22.01 7.61 7.52
N ASP A 238 -21.89 8.05 6.28
CA ASP A 238 -20.62 8.01 5.56
C ASP A 238 -19.59 8.91 6.25
N GLN A 239 -18.35 8.48 6.28
CA GLN A 239 -17.22 9.28 6.74
C GLN A 239 -16.32 9.69 5.56
N THR A 240 -15.73 10.86 5.69
CA THR A 240 -14.78 11.38 4.72
C THR A 240 -13.35 10.88 4.99
N PHE A 241 -12.48 10.95 4.00
CA PHE A 241 -11.06 10.70 4.18
C PHE A 241 -10.45 11.50 5.34
N ALA A 242 -10.81 12.77 5.47
CA ALA A 242 -10.30 13.63 6.53
C ALA A 242 -10.75 13.16 7.93
N GLU A 243 -11.97 12.65 8.06
CA GLU A 243 -12.48 12.12 9.33
C GLU A 243 -11.77 10.81 9.72
N HIS A 244 -11.51 9.94 8.75
CA HIS A 244 -10.73 8.71 8.99
C HIS A 244 -9.27 8.99 9.35
N LEU A 245 -8.64 9.96 8.68
CA LEU A 245 -7.25 10.32 8.94
C LEU A 245 -7.05 11.01 10.30
N ALA A 246 -7.99 11.84 10.71
CA ALA A 246 -7.81 12.77 11.84
C ALA A 246 -7.35 12.11 13.16
N PRO A 247 -7.92 10.99 13.61
CA PRO A 247 -7.50 10.38 14.88
C PRO A 247 -6.04 9.91 14.85
N GLY A 248 -5.65 9.16 13.83
CA GLY A 248 -4.28 8.67 13.65
C GLY A 248 -3.28 9.82 13.47
N TYR A 249 -3.65 10.80 12.63
CA TYR A 249 -2.82 11.98 12.42
C TYR A 249 -2.55 12.76 13.73
N ALA A 250 -3.59 13.00 14.54
CA ALA A 250 -3.44 13.71 15.81
C ALA A 250 -2.47 13.02 16.77
N ARG A 251 -2.45 11.67 16.78
CA ARG A 251 -1.56 10.89 17.62
C ARG A 251 -0.09 10.97 17.21
N VAL A 252 0.19 11.17 15.91
CA VAL A 252 1.57 11.13 15.40
C VAL A 252 2.13 12.50 15.03
N ALA A 253 1.31 13.53 14.89
CA ALA A 253 1.75 14.89 14.47
C ALA A 253 2.80 15.49 15.41
N GLY A 254 2.73 15.17 16.71
CA GLY A 254 3.66 15.66 17.73
C GLY A 254 5.11 15.19 17.57
N TYR A 255 5.38 14.15 16.79
CA TYR A 255 6.75 13.70 16.53
C TYR A 255 7.52 14.58 15.53
N GLY A 256 6.86 15.54 14.87
CA GLY A 256 7.51 16.52 13.98
C GLY A 256 8.08 15.93 12.70
N LYS A 257 7.58 14.79 12.25
CA LYS A 257 8.01 14.11 11.01
C LYS A 257 7.01 14.35 9.89
N PRO A 258 7.45 14.31 8.61
CA PRO A 258 6.51 14.22 7.50
C PRO A 258 5.64 12.97 7.65
N ILE A 259 4.34 13.11 7.38
CA ILE A 259 3.36 12.03 7.47
C ILE A 259 2.91 11.64 6.07
N MET A 260 2.79 10.35 5.82
CA MET A 260 2.20 9.78 4.63
C MET A 260 1.02 8.88 5.03
N VAL A 261 0.01 8.77 4.20
CA VAL A 261 -0.89 7.61 4.23
C VAL A 261 -0.22 6.54 3.40
N ALA A 262 0.40 5.57 4.07
CA ALA A 262 1.21 4.52 3.44
C ALA A 262 0.37 3.41 2.81
N GLU A 263 -0.88 3.26 3.28
CA GLU A 263 -1.89 2.40 2.67
C GLU A 263 -3.24 3.10 2.67
N LEU A 264 -3.82 3.24 1.49
CA LEU A 264 -5.09 3.92 1.25
C LEU A 264 -5.99 3.06 0.38
N GLY A 265 -7.21 2.83 0.81
CA GLY A 265 -8.24 2.21 -0.01
C GLY A 265 -9.63 2.72 0.35
N TYR A 266 -10.58 2.61 -0.57
CA TYR A 266 -11.97 2.94 -0.27
C TYR A 266 -12.93 2.14 -1.17
N GLU A 267 -14.06 1.72 -0.57
CA GLU A 267 -15.11 0.97 -1.24
C GLU A 267 -16.48 1.39 -0.76
N GLY A 268 -17.42 1.48 -1.69
CA GLY A 268 -18.81 1.86 -1.41
C GLY A 268 -19.58 2.13 -2.69
N GLY A 269 -20.72 2.78 -2.56
CA GLY A 269 -21.53 3.28 -3.67
C GLY A 269 -20.84 4.45 -4.37
N ASP A 270 -21.38 4.80 -5.56
CA ASP A 270 -20.79 5.79 -6.48
C ASP A 270 -20.48 7.15 -5.83
N SER A 271 -21.37 7.62 -4.96
CA SER A 271 -21.21 8.91 -4.28
C SER A 271 -20.05 8.87 -3.27
N PHE A 272 -19.98 7.80 -2.47
CA PHE A 272 -18.93 7.59 -1.50
C PHE A 272 -17.55 7.51 -2.19
N VAL A 273 -17.44 6.66 -3.20
CA VAL A 273 -16.20 6.46 -3.98
C VAL A 273 -15.74 7.78 -4.62
N ARG A 274 -16.66 8.54 -5.23
CA ARG A 274 -16.34 9.84 -5.84
C ARG A 274 -15.82 10.85 -4.81
N ASN A 275 -16.47 10.96 -3.67
CA ASN A 275 -16.06 11.88 -2.60
C ASN A 275 -14.66 11.56 -2.08
N TRP A 276 -14.35 10.28 -1.92
CA TRP A 276 -13.01 9.84 -1.53
C TRP A 276 -12.00 10.13 -2.63
N ALA A 277 -12.25 9.70 -3.88
CA ALA A 277 -11.34 9.92 -5.00
C ALA A 277 -10.97 11.40 -5.18
N GLU A 278 -11.93 12.31 -5.00
CA GLU A 278 -11.72 13.76 -5.10
C GLU A 278 -11.01 14.38 -3.88
N SER A 279 -10.95 13.67 -2.74
CA SER A 279 -10.48 14.25 -1.49
C SER A 279 -9.10 13.76 -1.04
N VAL A 280 -8.75 12.51 -1.31
CA VAL A 280 -7.57 11.85 -0.72
C VAL A 280 -6.23 12.50 -1.07
N THR A 281 -6.11 13.19 -2.18
CA THR A 281 -4.88 13.87 -2.60
C THR A 281 -4.87 15.37 -2.27
N LYS A 282 -5.95 15.91 -1.71
CA LYS A 282 -6.04 17.34 -1.37
C LYS A 282 -5.07 17.71 -0.25
N ARG A 283 -4.62 18.96 -0.26
CA ARG A 283 -3.95 19.56 0.89
C ARG A 283 -4.98 20.01 1.91
N TYR A 284 -4.76 19.64 3.15
CA TYR A 284 -5.64 19.98 4.26
C TYR A 284 -4.91 20.91 5.24
N PRO A 285 -5.42 22.13 5.51
CA PRO A 285 -4.80 23.03 6.49
C PRO A 285 -4.65 22.42 7.89
N GLN A 286 -5.58 21.53 8.28
CA GLN A 286 -5.55 20.81 9.55
C GLN A 286 -4.52 19.65 9.58
N PHE A 287 -3.98 19.25 8.43
CA PHE A 287 -2.98 18.17 8.30
C PHE A 287 -1.70 18.68 7.60
N PRO A 288 -1.02 19.71 8.14
CA PRO A 288 0.08 20.37 7.43
C PRO A 288 1.30 19.46 7.20
N ALA A 289 1.48 18.40 8.00
CA ALA A 289 2.56 17.43 7.82
C ALA A 289 2.23 16.33 6.82
N LEU A 290 0.96 16.20 6.34
CA LEU A 290 0.58 15.22 5.34
C LEU A 290 1.24 15.54 4.00
N SER A 291 2.10 14.64 3.54
CA SER A 291 2.97 14.86 2.37
C SER A 291 2.67 13.95 1.18
N ALA A 292 2.10 12.77 1.42
CA ALA A 292 1.77 11.80 0.37
C ALA A 292 0.66 10.86 0.78
N VAL A 293 0.03 10.25 -0.24
CA VAL A 293 -0.86 9.10 -0.10
C VAL A 293 -0.46 8.00 -1.08
N ILE A 294 -0.52 6.76 -0.62
CA ILE A 294 -0.16 5.57 -1.38
C ILE A 294 -1.41 4.69 -1.50
N TYR A 295 -1.95 4.59 -2.71
CA TYR A 295 -3.13 3.78 -2.96
C TYR A 295 -2.80 2.29 -2.95
N PHE A 296 -3.58 1.51 -2.24
CA PHE A 296 -3.48 0.05 -2.21
C PHE A 296 -4.40 -0.55 -3.28
N ASN A 297 -3.86 -0.76 -4.50
CA ASN A 297 -4.63 -1.25 -5.65
C ASN A 297 -4.74 -2.77 -5.65
N ASP A 298 -5.29 -3.34 -4.59
CA ASP A 298 -5.55 -4.78 -4.51
C ASP A 298 -6.81 -5.05 -3.69
N ARG A 299 -7.14 -6.32 -3.56
CA ARG A 299 -8.20 -6.80 -2.69
C ARG A 299 -7.61 -7.26 -1.37
N GLU A 300 -8.38 -7.07 -0.28
CA GLU A 300 -7.98 -7.58 1.02
C GLU A 300 -7.72 -9.09 1.01
N VAL A 301 -6.57 -9.47 1.56
CA VAL A 301 -6.18 -10.88 1.71
C VAL A 301 -6.97 -11.54 2.84
N TYR A 302 -7.20 -10.78 3.92
CA TYR A 302 -7.93 -11.25 5.09
C TYR A 302 -9.28 -10.55 5.19
N PRO A 303 -10.32 -11.26 5.64
CA PRO A 303 -11.62 -10.62 5.85
C PRO A 303 -11.54 -9.59 6.99
N TRP A 304 -12.20 -8.47 6.78
CA TRP A 304 -12.43 -7.52 7.84
C TRP A 304 -13.31 -8.15 8.94
N PRO A 305 -13.13 -7.73 10.21
CA PRO A 305 -13.91 -8.26 11.32
C PRO A 305 -15.40 -7.99 11.15
N ASP A 306 -16.22 -8.53 12.01
CA ASP A 306 -17.68 -8.31 12.08
C ASP A 306 -18.44 -8.68 10.78
N GLY A 307 -17.85 -9.51 9.93
CA GLY A 307 -18.53 -10.03 8.74
C GLY A 307 -18.47 -9.10 7.49
N TYR A 308 -17.69 -8.04 7.50
CA TYR A 308 -17.54 -7.13 6.36
C TYR A 308 -16.84 -7.76 5.15
N GLY A 309 -16.36 -8.98 5.26
CA GLY A 309 -15.75 -9.72 4.15
C GLY A 309 -14.38 -9.17 3.77
N ARG A 310 -14.06 -9.26 2.47
CA ARG A 310 -12.78 -8.83 1.91
C ARG A 310 -13.03 -7.67 0.96
N PRO A 311 -12.88 -6.43 1.42
CA PRO A 311 -13.06 -5.26 0.56
C PRO A 311 -12.14 -5.32 -0.67
N ASP A 312 -12.63 -4.78 -1.76
CA ASP A 312 -11.93 -4.72 -3.04
C ASP A 312 -11.57 -3.27 -3.36
N TRP A 313 -10.33 -2.89 -3.06
CA TRP A 313 -9.85 -1.53 -3.26
C TRP A 313 -9.43 -1.25 -4.70
N ARG A 314 -9.37 -2.24 -5.59
CA ARG A 314 -8.85 -2.07 -6.95
C ARG A 314 -9.56 -0.97 -7.71
N VAL A 315 -8.77 -0.15 -8.42
CA VAL A 315 -9.31 0.96 -9.23
C VAL A 315 -10.11 0.46 -10.42
N VAL A 316 -9.78 -0.72 -10.94
CA VAL A 316 -10.52 -1.43 -11.98
C VAL A 316 -11.21 -2.62 -11.35
N ARG A 317 -12.54 -2.59 -11.26
CA ARG A 317 -13.29 -3.79 -10.85
C ARG A 317 -13.21 -4.83 -11.95
N ALA A 318 -12.74 -6.03 -11.63
CA ALA A 318 -12.88 -7.14 -12.56
C ALA A 318 -14.38 -7.35 -12.86
N SER A 319 -14.74 -7.38 -14.14
CA SER A 319 -16.08 -7.81 -14.54
C SER A 319 -16.26 -9.22 -13.98
N ILE A 320 -17.26 -9.40 -13.13
CA ILE A 320 -17.66 -10.74 -12.67
C ILE A 320 -18.33 -11.38 -13.89
N ASN A 321 -17.58 -12.25 -14.60
CA ASN A 321 -18.14 -13.15 -15.61
C ASN A 321 -18.72 -14.39 -14.92
#